data_47f81ee08ffdbe5d385b9384fc5f3eb2
#
_entry.id   47f81ee08ffdbe5d385b9384fc5f3eb2
#
_cell.length_a   1.000
_cell.length_b   1.000
_cell.length_c   1.000
_cell.angle_alpha   90.00
_cell.angle_beta   90.00
_cell.angle_gamma   90.00
#
_symmetry.space_group_name_H-M   'P 1'
#
loop_
_entity.id
_entity.type
_entity.pdbx_description
1 polymer ?
#
loop_
_entity_poly.entity_id
_entity_poly.type
_entity_poly.pdbx_seq_one_letter_code
_entity_poly.pdbx_strand_id
1 'polypeptide(L)'
;MANSFKQMIKSGQIKRPDSGMFISIDDIHVKPGFNKREDDERTRLADDDLFHFLMNGGVVPPLEVSIRDEGGVWIVEGHRRQRCYMRCREAGKPVDRLHIVPFVGNDVDRLARVMTSNNQLSLSHIEQAAVVKELSSVFNLTTSEIAKLVHKSVPTVEKLLTLSTANHDVQLSVKSGEVSVDVAVERVKEHGENAGKVLEKDKATAAAAGKKKVTRSLIAPEISVKKARRLVELITLAGVDPNGTISLDGFALAEVLQIVEEQKAIAANRG
;
A
#
# COMPACT_ATOMS: atom_id res chain seq x y z
N MET A 1 32.40 11.93 21.49
CA MET A 1 31.38 12.98 21.73
C MET A 1 30.23 12.70 20.80
N ALA A 2 28.98 12.72 21.29
CA ALA A 2 27.81 12.46 20.45
C ALA A 2 27.70 13.54 19.35
N ASN A 3 27.57 13.10 18.10
CA ASN A 3 27.42 14.00 16.95
C ASN A 3 26.09 14.77 17.05
N SER A 4 26.03 16.01 16.58
CA SER A 4 24.81 16.81 16.55
C SER A 4 24.75 17.74 15.35
N PHE A 5 23.55 18.13 14.90
CA PHE A 5 23.39 19.11 13.83
C PHE A 5 24.13 20.41 14.11
N LYS A 6 24.11 20.87 15.37
CA LYS A 6 24.82 22.07 15.82
C LYS A 6 26.34 21.92 15.66
N GLN A 7 26.91 20.77 15.99
CA GLN A 7 28.33 20.48 15.80
C GLN A 7 28.70 20.39 14.30
N MET A 8 27.85 19.71 13.49
CA MET A 8 28.06 19.60 12.05
C MET A 8 27.99 20.96 11.33
N ILE A 9 27.13 21.87 11.79
CA ILE A 9 27.11 23.26 11.30
C ILE A 9 28.40 23.97 11.70
N LYS A 10 28.84 23.85 12.95
CA LYS A 10 30.06 24.50 13.46
C LYS A 10 31.33 23.99 12.76
N SER A 11 31.39 22.72 12.40
CA SER A 11 32.51 22.13 11.66
C SER A 11 32.49 22.43 10.14
N GLY A 12 31.40 23.05 9.64
CA GLY A 12 31.25 23.35 8.21
C GLY A 12 30.76 22.17 7.36
N GLN A 13 30.50 20.99 7.98
CA GLN A 13 29.95 19.84 7.30
C GLN A 13 28.53 20.13 6.77
N ILE A 14 27.71 20.83 7.57
CA ILE A 14 26.44 21.38 7.14
C ILE A 14 26.59 22.90 6.94
N LYS A 15 26.32 23.37 5.72
CA LYS A 15 26.15 24.79 5.44
C LYS A 15 24.71 25.19 5.73
N ARG A 16 24.52 26.29 6.44
CA ARG A 16 23.21 26.87 6.78
C ARG A 16 23.13 28.32 6.32
N PRO A 17 22.98 28.59 5.00
CA PRO A 17 22.59 29.90 4.53
C PRO A 17 21.14 30.19 4.95
N ASP A 18 20.66 31.43 4.74
CA ASP A 18 19.27 31.83 5.07
C ASP A 18 18.21 30.97 4.36
N SER A 19 18.57 30.34 3.24
CA SER A 19 17.71 29.45 2.44
C SER A 19 17.58 28.05 2.98
N GLY A 20 18.23 27.64 4.08
CA GLY A 20 18.10 26.30 4.67
C GLY A 20 19.41 25.59 5.02
N MET A 21 19.35 24.29 5.27
CA MET A 21 20.52 23.46 5.58
C MET A 21 20.92 22.62 4.36
N PHE A 22 22.21 22.59 4.07
CA PHE A 22 22.79 21.89 2.93
C PHE A 22 23.99 21.04 3.38
N ILE A 23 24.01 19.78 2.97
CA ILE A 23 25.07 18.81 3.25
C ILE A 23 25.61 18.23 1.95
N SER A 24 26.88 17.81 1.94
CA SER A 24 27.44 17.09 0.79
C SER A 24 26.60 15.82 0.51
N ILE A 25 26.38 15.55 -0.76
CA ILE A 25 25.65 14.34 -1.17
C ILE A 25 26.38 13.07 -0.70
N ASP A 26 27.71 13.12 -0.57
CA ASP A 26 28.55 12.01 -0.11
C ASP A 26 28.43 11.74 1.40
N ASP A 27 27.95 12.73 2.16
CA ASP A 27 27.69 12.60 3.61
C ASP A 27 26.25 12.11 3.92
N ILE A 28 25.47 11.78 2.89
CA ILE A 28 24.11 11.27 3.03
C ILE A 28 24.11 9.75 2.86
N HIS A 29 23.79 9.02 3.91
CA HIS A 29 23.85 7.57 3.95
C HIS A 29 22.46 6.95 4.02
N VAL A 30 22.31 5.76 3.44
CA VAL A 30 21.10 4.94 3.51
C VAL A 30 21.31 3.85 4.54
N LYS A 31 20.41 3.78 5.56
CA LYS A 31 20.47 2.72 6.58
C LYS A 31 20.05 1.39 5.93
N PRO A 32 20.89 0.35 5.99
CA PRO A 32 20.56 -0.96 5.41
C PRO A 32 19.22 -1.51 5.93
N GLY A 33 18.38 -2.04 5.04
CA GLY A 33 17.10 -2.63 5.36
C GLY A 33 16.00 -1.64 5.77
N PHE A 34 16.31 -0.34 5.88
CA PHE A 34 15.32 0.68 6.28
C PHE A 34 14.35 1.01 5.15
N ASN A 35 14.84 1.16 3.92
CA ASN A 35 13.99 1.41 2.77
C ASN A 35 13.27 0.12 2.35
N LYS A 36 11.95 0.07 2.52
CA LYS A 36 11.12 -1.09 2.16
C LYS A 36 10.65 -1.07 0.71
N ARG A 37 11.04 -0.03 -0.04
CA ARG A 37 10.67 0.07 -1.45
C ARG A 37 11.44 -0.94 -2.29
N GLU A 38 10.70 -1.68 -3.10
CA GLU A 38 11.27 -2.64 -4.02
C GLU A 38 11.75 -1.97 -5.32
N ASP A 39 12.76 -2.57 -5.94
CA ASP A 39 13.28 -2.16 -7.25
C ASP A 39 12.47 -2.87 -8.36
N ASP A 40 11.22 -2.43 -8.53
CA ASP A 40 10.31 -2.91 -9.57
C ASP A 40 10.25 -1.94 -10.77
N GLU A 41 9.62 -2.37 -11.86
CA GLU A 41 9.46 -1.56 -13.08
C GLU A 41 8.75 -0.23 -12.78
N ARG A 42 7.72 -0.24 -11.93
CA ARG A 42 6.99 0.96 -11.50
C ARG A 42 7.92 1.98 -10.82
N THR A 43 8.81 1.47 -9.96
CA THR A 43 9.79 2.31 -9.25
C THR A 43 10.83 2.86 -10.21
N ARG A 44 11.31 2.05 -11.16
CA ARG A 44 12.31 2.47 -12.15
C ARG A 44 11.76 3.55 -13.09
N LEU A 45 10.55 3.34 -13.64
CA LEU A 45 9.89 4.35 -14.48
C LEU A 45 9.71 5.68 -13.75
N ALA A 46 9.21 5.63 -12.49
CA ALA A 46 9.04 6.84 -11.70
C ALA A 46 10.38 7.50 -11.32
N ASP A 47 11.47 6.74 -11.19
CA ASP A 47 12.82 7.28 -10.97
C ASP A 47 13.38 7.90 -12.25
N ASP A 48 13.08 7.35 -13.41
CA ASP A 48 13.47 7.93 -14.70
C ASP A 48 12.76 9.28 -14.92
N ASP A 49 11.48 9.37 -14.66
CA ASP A 49 10.73 10.63 -14.71
C ASP A 49 11.33 11.68 -13.75
N LEU A 50 11.64 11.28 -12.52
CA LEU A 50 12.25 12.17 -11.53
C LEU A 50 13.67 12.58 -11.94
N PHE A 51 14.47 11.68 -12.49
CA PHE A 51 15.79 11.97 -13.02
C PHE A 51 15.73 13.02 -14.12
N HIS A 52 14.86 12.85 -15.11
CA HIS A 52 14.69 13.83 -16.19
C HIS A 52 14.19 15.18 -15.67
N PHE A 53 13.24 15.18 -14.71
CA PHE A 53 12.78 16.41 -14.05
C PHE A 53 13.93 17.15 -13.37
N LEU A 54 14.79 16.44 -12.63
CA LEU A 54 15.94 17.03 -11.96
C LEU A 54 17.00 17.49 -12.95
N MET A 55 17.28 16.74 -14.02
CA MET A 55 18.23 17.16 -15.08
C MET A 55 17.81 18.48 -15.72
N ASN A 56 16.50 18.70 -15.89
CA ASN A 56 15.93 19.92 -16.45
C ASN A 56 15.81 21.09 -15.44
N GLY A 57 16.43 20.98 -14.25
CA GLY A 57 16.40 22.03 -13.24
C GLY A 57 15.18 22.03 -12.34
N GLY A 58 14.39 20.97 -12.35
CA GLY A 58 13.24 20.80 -11.48
C GLY A 58 13.62 20.85 -9.99
N VAL A 59 12.77 21.48 -9.18
CA VAL A 59 12.97 21.63 -7.73
C VAL A 59 12.09 20.63 -6.99
N VAL A 60 12.67 19.93 -6.01
CA VAL A 60 11.99 18.96 -5.17
C VAL A 60 12.11 19.36 -3.70
N PRO A 61 11.20 18.87 -2.82
CA PRO A 61 11.30 19.10 -1.38
C PRO A 61 12.64 18.62 -0.80
N PRO A 62 13.10 19.21 0.33
CA PRO A 62 14.32 18.77 1.00
C PRO A 62 14.24 17.32 1.47
N LEU A 63 15.40 16.68 1.67
CA LEU A 63 15.49 15.35 2.27
C LEU A 63 15.29 15.45 3.78
N GLU A 64 14.49 14.55 4.38
CA GLU A 64 14.42 14.43 5.83
C GLU A 64 15.52 13.48 6.31
N VAL A 65 16.32 13.94 7.27
CA VAL A 65 17.52 13.22 7.71
C VAL A 65 17.64 13.16 9.23
N SER A 66 18.28 12.12 9.73
CA SER A 66 18.71 11.99 11.12
C SER A 66 20.24 11.92 11.21
N ILE A 67 20.77 12.24 12.38
CA ILE A 67 22.22 12.21 12.60
C ILE A 67 22.73 10.77 12.54
N ARG A 68 23.93 10.59 12.00
CA ARG A 68 24.71 9.37 12.02
C ARG A 68 25.89 9.56 12.98
N ASP A 69 26.10 8.63 13.91
CA ASP A 69 27.12 8.77 14.97
C ASP A 69 28.54 8.75 14.38
N GLU A 70 28.76 8.02 13.27
CA GLU A 70 30.05 7.92 12.59
C GLU A 70 30.33 9.11 11.66
N GLY A 71 29.46 10.12 11.64
CA GLY A 71 29.53 11.30 10.76
C GLY A 71 28.54 11.19 9.60
N GLY A 72 28.19 12.37 9.04
CA GLY A 72 27.14 12.48 8.05
C GLY A 72 25.73 12.28 8.62
N VAL A 73 24.80 11.95 7.76
CA VAL A 73 23.39 11.80 8.12
C VAL A 73 22.79 10.53 7.52
N TRP A 74 21.83 9.95 8.22
CA TRP A 74 20.94 8.90 7.69
C TRP A 74 19.74 9.56 7.02
N ILE A 75 19.45 9.16 5.78
CA ILE A 75 18.20 9.57 5.13
C ILE A 75 17.02 8.86 5.78
N VAL A 76 15.98 9.62 6.12
CA VAL A 76 14.70 9.11 6.66
C VAL A 76 13.63 9.15 5.59
N GLU A 77 13.54 10.27 4.85
CA GLU A 77 12.62 10.42 3.72
C GLU A 77 13.31 11.11 2.54
N GLY A 78 12.97 10.64 1.33
CA GLY A 78 13.56 11.15 0.07
C GLY A 78 14.59 10.23 -0.57
N HIS A 79 14.64 8.94 -0.24
CA HIS A 79 15.56 7.94 -0.81
C HIS A 79 15.58 7.96 -2.35
N ARG A 80 14.42 8.08 -3.00
CA ARG A 80 14.34 8.21 -4.46
C ARG A 80 15.00 9.48 -4.95
N ARG A 81 14.75 10.61 -4.27
CA ARG A 81 15.37 11.92 -4.61
C ARG A 81 16.88 11.86 -4.51
N GLN A 82 17.41 11.31 -3.43
CA GLN A 82 18.86 11.13 -3.24
C GLN A 82 19.46 10.27 -4.36
N ARG A 83 18.85 9.11 -4.67
CA ARG A 83 19.29 8.23 -5.75
C ARG A 83 19.28 8.91 -7.12
N CYS A 84 18.22 9.67 -7.43
CA CYS A 84 18.14 10.41 -8.68
C CYS A 84 19.17 11.57 -8.75
N TYR A 85 19.47 12.24 -7.65
CA TYR A 85 20.54 13.21 -7.60
C TYR A 85 21.94 12.60 -7.83
N MET A 86 22.19 11.39 -7.30
CA MET A 86 23.41 10.64 -7.60
C MET A 86 23.52 10.35 -9.11
N ARG A 87 22.44 9.86 -9.73
CA ARG A 87 22.36 9.65 -11.19
C ARG A 87 22.59 10.95 -11.98
N CYS A 88 22.05 12.09 -11.53
CA CYS A 88 22.28 13.38 -12.16
C CYS A 88 23.78 13.75 -12.13
N ARG A 89 24.45 13.53 -11.00
CA ARG A 89 25.89 13.76 -10.85
C ARG A 89 26.70 12.86 -11.80
N GLU A 90 26.37 11.59 -11.87
CA GLU A 90 26.99 10.62 -12.79
C GLU A 90 26.77 11.01 -14.27
N ALA A 91 25.64 11.64 -14.59
CA ALA A 91 25.33 12.18 -15.91
C ALA A 91 25.97 13.56 -16.19
N GLY A 92 26.88 14.04 -15.31
CA GLY A 92 27.65 15.28 -15.49
C GLY A 92 26.97 16.55 -14.97
N LYS A 93 25.81 16.48 -14.31
CA LYS A 93 25.21 17.65 -13.67
C LYS A 93 25.92 17.92 -12.35
N PRO A 94 26.37 19.16 -12.07
CA PRO A 94 27.02 19.49 -10.79
C PRO A 94 26.00 19.37 -9.64
N VAL A 95 26.18 18.39 -8.79
CA VAL A 95 25.38 18.12 -7.58
C VAL A 95 26.33 17.86 -6.42
N ASP A 96 26.70 18.93 -5.71
CA ASP A 96 27.65 18.85 -4.61
C ASP A 96 26.93 18.73 -3.26
N ARG A 97 25.84 19.47 -3.06
CA ARG A 97 25.13 19.55 -1.81
C ARG A 97 23.63 19.45 -2.03
N LEU A 98 22.95 18.77 -1.11
CA LEU A 98 21.50 18.65 -1.11
C LEU A 98 20.87 19.39 0.07
N HIS A 99 19.70 19.96 -0.18
CA HIS A 99 18.88 20.59 0.85
C HIS A 99 18.31 19.50 1.77
N ILE A 100 18.49 19.68 3.07
CA ILE A 100 18.05 18.75 4.10
C ILE A 100 17.24 19.46 5.17
N VAL A 101 16.37 18.71 5.84
CA VAL A 101 15.68 19.10 7.07
C VAL A 101 15.87 18.01 8.13
N PRO A 102 16.06 18.37 9.41
CA PRO A 102 16.13 17.39 10.48
C PRO A 102 14.79 16.66 10.63
N PHE A 103 14.85 15.34 10.70
CA PHE A 103 13.71 14.56 11.17
C PHE A 103 13.64 14.61 12.69
N VAL A 104 12.45 14.87 13.21
CA VAL A 104 12.16 14.87 14.66
C VAL A 104 11.28 13.66 14.96
N GLY A 105 11.81 12.73 15.74
CA GLY A 105 11.10 11.49 16.11
C GLY A 105 12.07 10.38 16.51
N ASN A 106 11.55 9.30 17.04
CA ASN A 106 12.29 8.10 17.39
C ASN A 106 12.36 7.09 16.21
N ASP A 107 12.87 5.88 16.46
CA ASP A 107 13.00 4.85 15.41
C ASP A 107 11.64 4.36 14.88
N VAL A 108 10.63 4.32 15.77
CA VAL A 108 9.25 3.97 15.39
C VAL A 108 8.67 5.02 14.44
N ASP A 109 8.85 6.31 14.79
CA ASP A 109 8.38 7.43 13.98
C ASP A 109 9.08 7.45 12.62
N ARG A 110 10.38 7.14 12.58
CA ARG A 110 11.16 7.02 11.33
C ARG A 110 10.59 5.93 10.41
N LEU A 111 10.30 4.76 10.95
CA LEU A 111 9.75 3.66 10.16
C LEU A 111 8.32 3.98 9.67
N ALA A 112 7.49 4.58 10.51
CA ALA A 112 6.16 5.03 10.14
C ALA A 112 6.19 6.12 9.05
N ARG A 113 7.22 6.99 9.07
CA ARG A 113 7.41 8.06 8.08
C ARG A 113 7.50 7.50 6.65
N VAL A 114 8.04 6.29 6.47
CA VAL A 114 8.09 5.62 5.17
C VAL A 114 6.69 5.40 4.57
N MET A 115 5.68 5.15 5.41
CA MET A 115 4.29 4.98 4.97
C MET A 115 3.51 6.29 4.86
N THR A 116 3.85 7.29 5.69
CA THR A 116 3.07 8.54 5.80
C THR A 116 3.60 9.66 4.93
N SER A 117 4.80 9.51 4.35
CA SER A 117 5.37 10.53 3.48
C SER A 117 4.53 10.70 2.22
N ASN A 118 4.19 11.96 1.90
CA ASN A 118 3.48 12.35 0.68
C ASN A 118 4.40 12.19 -0.54
N ASN A 119 4.59 10.97 -1.01
CA ASN A 119 5.39 10.68 -2.19
C ASN A 119 4.50 10.58 -3.42
N GLN A 120 4.96 11.11 -4.55
CA GLN A 120 4.35 10.92 -5.87
C GLN A 120 4.17 9.43 -6.22
N LEU A 121 4.96 8.56 -5.61
CA LEU A 121 4.86 7.13 -5.72
C LEU A 121 4.60 6.52 -4.33
N SER A 122 3.36 6.14 -4.03
CA SER A 122 3.00 5.45 -2.79
C SER A 122 3.65 4.06 -2.70
N LEU A 123 3.86 3.54 -1.49
CA LEU A 123 4.26 2.15 -1.30
C LEU A 123 3.18 1.19 -1.82
N SER A 124 3.60 0.10 -2.44
CA SER A 124 2.72 -1.03 -2.77
C SER A 124 2.18 -1.68 -1.48
N HIS A 125 1.12 -2.48 -1.59
CA HIS A 125 0.57 -3.17 -0.42
C HIS A 125 1.56 -4.16 0.22
N ILE A 126 2.44 -4.76 -0.57
CA ILE A 126 3.51 -5.66 -0.07
C ILE A 126 4.55 -4.86 0.72
N GLU A 127 4.99 -3.72 0.18
CA GLU A 127 5.92 -2.82 0.88
C GLU A 127 5.31 -2.26 2.18
N GLN A 128 4.02 -1.87 2.15
CA GLN A 128 3.28 -1.46 3.35
C GLN A 128 3.16 -2.58 4.38
N ALA A 129 2.89 -3.82 3.92
CA ALA A 129 2.82 -5.00 4.78
C ALA A 129 4.16 -5.26 5.48
N ALA A 130 5.29 -5.07 4.79
CA ALA A 130 6.63 -5.19 5.37
C ALA A 130 6.88 -4.15 6.48
N VAL A 131 6.48 -2.89 6.27
CA VAL A 131 6.59 -1.83 7.32
C VAL A 131 5.73 -2.18 8.54
N VAL A 132 4.47 -2.56 8.31
CA VAL A 132 3.53 -2.90 9.40
C VAL A 132 4.01 -4.12 10.18
N LYS A 133 4.56 -5.12 9.51
CA LYS A 133 5.17 -6.29 10.14
C LYS A 133 6.31 -5.90 11.06
N GLU A 134 7.22 -5.03 10.63
CA GLU A 134 8.35 -4.58 11.43
C GLU A 134 7.90 -3.76 12.64
N LEU A 135 6.92 -2.85 12.48
CA LEU A 135 6.32 -2.11 13.59
C LEU A 135 5.72 -3.04 14.65
N SER A 136 5.07 -4.12 14.22
CA SER A 136 4.49 -5.11 15.13
C SER A 136 5.55 -6.01 15.76
N SER A 137 6.47 -6.58 14.99
CA SER A 137 7.37 -7.64 15.45
C SER A 137 8.64 -7.14 16.13
N VAL A 138 9.17 -5.99 15.72
CA VAL A 138 10.41 -5.41 16.28
C VAL A 138 10.10 -4.42 17.39
N PHE A 139 9.07 -3.59 17.19
CA PHE A 139 8.70 -2.55 18.15
C PHE A 139 7.53 -2.94 19.05
N ASN A 140 6.97 -4.15 18.89
CA ASN A 140 5.88 -4.71 19.71
C ASN A 140 4.62 -3.82 19.75
N LEU A 141 4.34 -3.07 18.68
CA LEU A 141 3.15 -2.23 18.62
C LEU A 141 1.90 -3.05 18.31
N THR A 142 0.82 -2.72 18.96
CA THR A 142 -0.51 -3.26 18.66
C THR A 142 -1.06 -2.73 17.35
N THR A 143 -2.00 -3.45 16.73
CA THR A 143 -2.69 -2.99 15.50
C THR A 143 -3.31 -1.62 15.63
N SER A 144 -3.83 -1.30 16.82
CA SER A 144 -4.44 0.01 17.11
C SER A 144 -3.41 1.14 17.15
N GLU A 145 -2.25 0.91 17.77
CA GLU A 145 -1.14 1.87 17.80
C GLU A 145 -0.56 2.10 16.43
N ILE A 146 -0.33 1.02 15.66
CA ILE A 146 0.14 1.11 14.28
C ILE A 146 -0.86 1.90 13.44
N ALA A 147 -2.16 1.61 13.54
CA ALA A 147 -3.21 2.29 12.78
C ALA A 147 -3.19 3.81 13.00
N LYS A 148 -3.05 4.24 14.25
CA LYS A 148 -2.91 5.67 14.62
C LYS A 148 -1.63 6.27 14.04
N LEU A 149 -0.51 5.55 14.19
CA LEU A 149 0.82 6.01 13.79
C LEU A 149 0.94 6.19 12.25
N VAL A 150 0.37 5.28 11.47
CA VAL A 150 0.44 5.31 9.99
C VAL A 150 -0.80 5.93 9.34
N HIS A 151 -1.71 6.51 10.12
CA HIS A 151 -2.96 7.14 9.66
C HIS A 151 -3.83 6.23 8.78
N LYS A 152 -3.98 4.97 9.21
CA LYS A 152 -4.85 3.98 8.55
C LYS A 152 -5.88 3.42 9.53
N SER A 153 -6.94 2.79 9.01
CA SER A 153 -7.90 2.09 9.86
C SER A 153 -7.32 0.79 10.41
N VAL A 154 -7.77 0.35 11.59
CA VAL A 154 -7.38 -0.93 12.20
C VAL A 154 -7.61 -2.10 11.24
N PRO A 155 -8.77 -2.23 10.56
CA PRO A 155 -8.97 -3.30 9.56
C PRO A 155 -7.96 -3.28 8.41
N THR A 156 -7.48 -2.10 8.01
CA THR A 156 -6.43 -1.98 6.97
C THR A 156 -5.09 -2.54 7.49
N VAL A 157 -4.73 -2.21 8.73
CA VAL A 157 -3.51 -2.73 9.36
C VAL A 157 -3.58 -4.25 9.53
N GLU A 158 -4.72 -4.79 9.95
CA GLU A 158 -4.94 -6.24 10.07
C GLU A 158 -4.79 -6.96 8.72
N LYS A 159 -5.33 -6.39 7.63
CA LYS A 159 -5.14 -6.92 6.26
C LYS A 159 -3.67 -6.94 5.87
N LEU A 160 -2.94 -5.86 6.14
CA LEU A 160 -1.51 -5.77 5.85
C LEU A 160 -0.69 -6.78 6.67
N LEU A 161 -1.02 -6.98 7.95
CA LEU A 161 -0.40 -8.01 8.80
C LEU A 161 -0.67 -9.41 8.26
N THR A 162 -1.92 -9.74 7.91
CA THR A 162 -2.28 -11.02 7.29
C THR A 162 -1.49 -11.23 5.99
N LEU A 163 -1.39 -10.20 5.14
CA LEU A 163 -0.63 -10.28 3.89
C LEU A 163 0.87 -10.48 4.13
N SER A 164 1.43 -9.86 5.19
CA SER A 164 2.85 -9.97 5.53
C SER A 164 3.28 -11.37 5.99
N THR A 165 2.33 -12.17 6.45
CA THR A 165 2.55 -13.56 6.91
C THR A 165 2.05 -14.60 5.90
N ALA A 166 1.43 -14.15 4.81
CA ALA A 166 0.97 -15.03 3.74
C ALA A 166 2.16 -15.69 3.00
N ASN A 167 1.90 -16.84 2.38
CA ASN A 167 2.88 -17.53 1.56
C ASN A 167 3.38 -16.65 0.41
N HIS A 168 4.58 -16.94 -0.07
CA HIS A 168 5.25 -16.14 -1.10
C HIS A 168 4.46 -16.07 -2.42
N ASP A 169 3.81 -17.15 -2.82
CA ASP A 169 2.96 -17.22 -4.03
C ASP A 169 1.74 -16.29 -3.93
N VAL A 170 1.12 -16.19 -2.75
CA VAL A 170 0.04 -15.23 -2.48
C VAL A 170 0.54 -13.80 -2.59
N GLN A 171 1.70 -13.51 -1.97
CA GLN A 171 2.30 -12.19 -2.03
C GLN A 171 2.67 -11.79 -3.47
N LEU A 172 3.22 -12.73 -4.26
CA LEU A 172 3.52 -12.50 -5.68
C LEU A 172 2.26 -12.19 -6.49
N SER A 173 1.16 -12.91 -6.29
CA SER A 173 -0.10 -12.68 -7.00
C SER A 173 -0.70 -11.30 -6.70
N VAL A 174 -0.50 -10.79 -5.48
CA VAL A 174 -0.88 -9.41 -5.12
C VAL A 174 0.08 -8.39 -5.75
N LYS A 175 1.37 -8.68 -5.73
CA LYS A 175 2.42 -7.81 -6.28
C LYS A 175 2.28 -7.65 -7.79
N SER A 176 2.00 -8.72 -8.52
CA SER A 176 1.74 -8.68 -9.97
C SER A 176 0.42 -7.97 -10.33
N GLY A 177 -0.44 -7.71 -9.34
CA GLY A 177 -1.75 -7.11 -9.55
C GLY A 177 -2.83 -8.08 -10.07
N GLU A 178 -2.51 -9.37 -10.21
CA GLU A 178 -3.46 -10.41 -10.64
C GLU A 178 -4.56 -10.67 -9.63
N VAL A 179 -4.26 -10.47 -8.33
CA VAL A 179 -5.21 -10.67 -7.24
C VAL A 179 -5.35 -9.39 -6.43
N SER A 180 -6.57 -9.05 -6.02
CA SER A 180 -6.78 -7.92 -5.11
C SER A 180 -6.37 -8.29 -3.68
N VAL A 181 -5.93 -7.31 -2.88
CA VAL A 181 -5.54 -7.54 -1.48
C VAL A 181 -6.68 -8.17 -0.68
N ASP A 182 -7.91 -7.71 -0.89
CA ASP A 182 -9.08 -8.22 -0.16
C ASP A 182 -9.30 -9.70 -0.42
N VAL A 183 -9.20 -10.14 -1.68
CA VAL A 183 -9.30 -11.55 -2.06
C VAL A 183 -8.15 -12.35 -1.47
N ALA A 184 -6.91 -11.88 -1.60
CA ALA A 184 -5.76 -12.57 -1.06
C ALA A 184 -5.90 -12.80 0.46
N VAL A 185 -6.28 -11.76 1.20
CA VAL A 185 -6.49 -11.84 2.66
C VAL A 185 -7.64 -12.77 3.02
N GLU A 186 -8.75 -12.75 2.27
CA GLU A 186 -9.89 -13.66 2.45
C GLU A 186 -9.45 -15.11 2.26
N ARG A 187 -8.74 -15.43 1.16
CA ARG A 187 -8.23 -16.78 0.90
C ARG A 187 -7.21 -17.27 1.94
N VAL A 188 -6.34 -16.37 2.42
CA VAL A 188 -5.41 -16.72 3.51
C VAL A 188 -6.17 -17.06 4.81
N LYS A 189 -7.20 -16.29 5.16
CA LYS A 189 -8.02 -16.55 6.35
C LYS A 189 -8.84 -17.85 6.25
N GLU A 190 -9.35 -18.17 5.05
CA GLU A 190 -10.19 -19.34 4.81
C GLU A 190 -9.37 -20.63 4.64
N HIS A 191 -8.24 -20.56 3.97
CA HIS A 191 -7.49 -21.73 3.50
C HIS A 191 -6.07 -21.85 4.04
N GLY A 192 -5.58 -20.86 4.80
CA GLY A 192 -4.25 -20.89 5.39
C GLY A 192 -3.15 -21.13 4.35
N GLU A 193 -2.34 -22.15 4.56
CA GLU A 193 -1.23 -22.53 3.67
C GLU A 193 -1.67 -22.95 2.26
N ASN A 194 -2.92 -23.37 2.08
CA ASN A 194 -3.46 -23.73 0.77
C ASN A 194 -4.00 -22.53 -0.04
N ALA A 195 -3.95 -21.33 0.52
CA ALA A 195 -4.49 -20.13 -0.14
C ALA A 195 -3.92 -19.90 -1.55
N GLY A 196 -2.63 -20.16 -1.76
CA GLY A 196 -1.99 -20.04 -3.08
C GLY A 196 -2.63 -20.94 -4.14
N LYS A 197 -2.89 -22.22 -3.79
CA LYS A 197 -3.54 -23.17 -4.70
C LYS A 197 -4.97 -22.76 -5.06
N VAL A 198 -5.69 -22.17 -4.11
CA VAL A 198 -7.05 -21.66 -4.36
C VAL A 198 -7.00 -20.43 -5.26
N LEU A 199 -6.05 -19.52 -5.01
CA LEU A 199 -5.85 -18.34 -5.85
C LEU A 199 -5.48 -18.68 -7.30
N GLU A 200 -4.74 -19.77 -7.54
CA GLU A 200 -4.49 -20.24 -8.92
C GLU A 200 -5.78 -20.65 -9.63
N LYS A 201 -6.71 -21.33 -8.94
CA LYS A 201 -8.03 -21.65 -9.49
C LYS A 201 -8.85 -20.37 -9.74
N ASP A 202 -8.82 -19.43 -8.79
CA ASP A 202 -9.52 -18.15 -8.93
C ASP A 202 -8.97 -17.36 -10.13
N LYS A 203 -7.66 -17.38 -10.38
CA LYS A 203 -7.01 -16.76 -11.54
C LYS A 203 -7.45 -17.42 -12.85
N ALA A 204 -7.51 -18.75 -12.89
CA ALA A 204 -8.02 -19.48 -14.05
C ALA A 204 -9.48 -19.11 -14.37
N THR A 205 -10.32 -19.01 -13.34
CA THR A 205 -11.72 -18.57 -13.47
C THR A 205 -11.81 -17.12 -13.98
N ALA A 206 -10.95 -16.22 -13.47
CA ALA A 206 -10.87 -14.84 -13.95
C ALA A 206 -10.49 -14.76 -15.42
N ALA A 207 -9.47 -15.53 -15.82
CA ALA A 207 -9.01 -15.59 -17.20
C ALA A 207 -10.11 -16.13 -18.15
N ALA A 208 -10.83 -17.19 -17.76
CA ALA A 208 -11.96 -17.70 -18.51
C ALA A 208 -13.09 -16.67 -18.68
N ALA A 209 -13.29 -15.80 -17.68
CA ALA A 209 -14.22 -14.67 -17.75
C ALA A 209 -13.65 -13.41 -18.44
N GLY A 210 -12.47 -13.48 -19.06
CA GLY A 210 -11.80 -12.36 -19.74
C GLY A 210 -11.32 -11.25 -18.79
N LYS A 211 -11.15 -11.55 -17.51
CA LYS A 211 -10.70 -10.60 -16.48
C LYS A 211 -9.21 -10.78 -16.22
N LYS A 212 -8.48 -9.66 -16.16
CA LYS A 212 -7.03 -9.65 -15.83
C LYS A 212 -6.75 -9.72 -14.33
N LYS A 213 -7.77 -9.51 -13.49
CA LYS A 213 -7.62 -9.41 -12.04
C LYS A 213 -8.73 -10.14 -11.31
N VAL A 214 -8.34 -10.95 -10.33
CA VAL A 214 -9.28 -11.57 -9.39
C VAL A 214 -9.75 -10.55 -8.38
N THR A 215 -11.05 -10.30 -8.34
CA THR A 215 -11.71 -9.38 -7.40
C THR A 215 -12.79 -10.12 -6.63
N ARG A 216 -13.19 -9.57 -5.48
CA ARG A 216 -14.24 -10.19 -4.66
C ARG A 216 -15.55 -10.41 -5.43
N SER A 217 -15.94 -9.46 -6.27
CA SER A 217 -17.15 -9.58 -7.10
C SER A 217 -17.10 -10.73 -8.10
N LEU A 218 -15.92 -11.24 -8.44
CA LEU A 218 -15.77 -12.38 -9.33
C LEU A 218 -15.87 -13.72 -8.60
N ILE A 219 -15.23 -13.82 -7.43
CA ILE A 219 -15.16 -15.08 -6.66
C ILE A 219 -16.34 -15.27 -5.71
N ALA A 220 -16.96 -14.18 -5.28
CA ALA A 220 -18.12 -14.17 -4.40
C ALA A 220 -19.09 -13.09 -4.88
N PRO A 221 -19.72 -13.26 -6.04
CA PRO A 221 -20.69 -12.30 -6.51
C PRO A 221 -21.87 -12.28 -5.54
N GLU A 222 -22.05 -11.14 -4.90
CA GLU A 222 -23.16 -10.87 -4.01
C GLU A 222 -24.34 -10.29 -4.81
N ILE A 223 -25.56 -10.48 -4.32
CA ILE A 223 -26.71 -9.77 -4.87
C ILE A 223 -26.44 -8.26 -4.84
N SER A 224 -26.58 -7.56 -5.95
CA SER A 224 -26.31 -6.12 -5.97
C SER A 224 -27.27 -5.38 -5.03
N VAL A 225 -26.81 -4.31 -4.39
CA VAL A 225 -27.64 -3.47 -3.51
C VAL A 225 -28.92 -3.00 -4.21
N LYS A 226 -28.84 -2.71 -5.52
CA LYS A 226 -30.00 -2.34 -6.33
C LYS A 226 -31.02 -3.48 -6.41
N LYS A 227 -30.58 -4.71 -6.69
CA LYS A 227 -31.44 -5.89 -6.75
C LYS A 227 -31.99 -6.27 -5.38
N ALA A 228 -31.16 -6.17 -4.32
CA ALA A 228 -31.62 -6.41 -2.95
C ALA A 228 -32.70 -5.41 -2.52
N ARG A 229 -32.51 -4.11 -2.81
CA ARG A 229 -33.53 -3.09 -2.55
C ARG A 229 -34.80 -3.36 -3.35
N ARG A 230 -34.68 -3.69 -4.62
CA ARG A 230 -35.81 -4.02 -5.47
C ARG A 230 -36.60 -5.23 -4.96
N LEU A 231 -35.90 -6.26 -4.50
CA LEU A 231 -36.51 -7.43 -3.87
C LEU A 231 -37.31 -7.05 -2.62
N VAL A 232 -36.74 -6.21 -1.74
CA VAL A 232 -37.44 -5.70 -0.55
C VAL A 232 -38.67 -4.88 -0.94
N GLU A 233 -38.58 -4.00 -1.94
CA GLU A 233 -39.72 -3.22 -2.45
C GLU A 233 -40.85 -4.13 -2.94
N LEU A 234 -40.53 -5.14 -3.77
CA LEU A 234 -41.52 -6.07 -4.30
C LEU A 234 -42.22 -6.87 -3.18
N ILE A 235 -41.45 -7.33 -2.17
CA ILE A 235 -41.99 -8.03 -1.01
C ILE A 235 -42.83 -7.08 -0.13
N THR A 236 -42.41 -5.84 0.03
CA THR A 236 -43.16 -4.83 0.84
C THR A 236 -44.50 -4.46 0.19
N LEU A 237 -44.54 -4.41 -1.17
CA LEU A 237 -45.75 -4.13 -1.93
C LEU A 237 -46.70 -5.37 -2.00
N ALA A 238 -46.17 -6.56 -1.70
CA ALA A 238 -46.94 -7.76 -1.71
C ALA A 238 -47.96 -7.81 -0.55
N GLY A 239 -49.14 -8.34 -0.80
CA GLY A 239 -50.11 -8.61 0.25
C GLY A 239 -49.63 -9.82 1.10
N VAL A 240 -49.72 -9.70 2.41
CA VAL A 240 -49.53 -10.81 3.34
C VAL A 240 -50.89 -11.25 3.87
N ASP A 241 -51.25 -12.51 3.65
CA ASP A 241 -52.50 -13.07 4.16
C ASP A 241 -52.40 -13.42 5.66
N PRO A 242 -53.53 -13.68 6.33
CA PRO A 242 -53.55 -14.08 7.75
C PRO A 242 -52.74 -15.36 8.07
N ASN A 243 -52.44 -16.17 7.08
CA ASN A 243 -51.65 -17.41 7.22
C ASN A 243 -50.16 -17.17 6.99
N GLY A 244 -49.76 -15.92 6.73
CA GLY A 244 -48.34 -15.53 6.50
C GLY A 244 -47.85 -15.81 5.09
N THR A 245 -48.74 -16.06 4.11
CA THR A 245 -48.38 -16.25 2.71
C THR A 245 -48.25 -14.90 2.02
N ILE A 246 -47.15 -14.71 1.26
CA ILE A 246 -46.91 -13.51 0.47
C ILE A 246 -47.46 -13.74 -0.94
N SER A 247 -48.44 -12.91 -1.34
CA SER A 247 -49.02 -12.94 -2.69
C SER A 247 -48.40 -11.83 -3.56
N LEU A 248 -47.75 -12.25 -4.62
CA LEU A 248 -47.15 -11.34 -5.64
C LEU A 248 -48.04 -11.37 -6.89
N ASP A 249 -48.26 -10.25 -7.53
CA ASP A 249 -48.83 -10.24 -8.88
C ASP A 249 -47.89 -10.91 -9.88
N GLY A 250 -48.40 -11.27 -11.05
CA GLY A 250 -47.61 -12.01 -12.04
C GLY A 250 -46.36 -11.31 -12.52
N PHE A 251 -46.34 -9.97 -12.52
CA PHE A 251 -45.19 -9.20 -12.93
C PHE A 251 -44.11 -9.14 -11.82
N ALA A 252 -44.51 -8.88 -10.59
CA ALA A 252 -43.63 -8.90 -9.43
C ALA A 252 -43.05 -10.28 -9.17
N LEU A 253 -43.86 -11.33 -9.34
CA LEU A 253 -43.39 -12.71 -9.22
C LEU A 253 -42.32 -13.04 -10.25
N ALA A 254 -42.50 -12.66 -11.52
CA ALA A 254 -41.53 -12.89 -12.57
C ALA A 254 -40.19 -12.21 -12.26
N GLU A 255 -40.21 -10.94 -11.77
CA GLU A 255 -39.01 -10.19 -11.40
C GLU A 255 -38.29 -10.83 -10.20
N VAL A 256 -39.03 -11.26 -9.18
CA VAL A 256 -38.48 -11.99 -8.02
C VAL A 256 -37.81 -13.27 -8.46
N LEU A 257 -38.49 -14.07 -9.29
CA LEU A 257 -37.96 -15.36 -9.80
C LEU A 257 -36.69 -15.13 -10.61
N GLN A 258 -36.65 -14.09 -11.46
CA GLN A 258 -35.44 -13.75 -12.20
C GLN A 258 -34.27 -13.42 -11.27
N ILE A 259 -34.46 -12.62 -10.22
CA ILE A 259 -33.42 -12.29 -9.24
C ILE A 259 -32.96 -13.54 -8.51
N VAL A 260 -33.88 -14.44 -8.14
CA VAL A 260 -33.58 -15.71 -7.45
C VAL A 260 -32.79 -16.66 -8.35
N GLU A 261 -33.19 -16.84 -9.61
CA GLU A 261 -32.48 -17.71 -10.55
C GLU A 261 -31.07 -17.20 -10.86
N GLU A 262 -30.89 -15.89 -11.04
CA GLU A 262 -29.56 -15.29 -11.18
C GLU A 262 -28.69 -15.59 -9.94
N GLN A 263 -29.26 -15.49 -8.74
CA GLN A 263 -28.53 -15.77 -7.50
C GLN A 263 -28.21 -17.25 -7.33
N LYS A 264 -29.12 -18.15 -7.74
CA LYS A 264 -28.85 -19.60 -7.78
C LYS A 264 -27.74 -19.95 -8.76
N ALA A 265 -27.73 -19.37 -9.96
CA ALA A 265 -26.68 -19.57 -10.94
C ALA A 265 -25.32 -19.12 -10.41
N ILE A 266 -25.28 -17.99 -9.68
CA ILE A 266 -24.09 -17.49 -8.99
C ILE A 266 -23.64 -18.47 -7.89
N ALA A 267 -24.56 -19.03 -7.12
CA ALA A 267 -24.26 -19.98 -6.05
C ALA A 267 -23.79 -21.35 -6.59
N ALA A 268 -24.36 -21.81 -7.70
CA ALA A 268 -23.98 -23.06 -8.36
C ALA A 268 -22.55 -23.03 -8.92
N ASN A 269 -22.06 -21.87 -9.34
CA ASN A 269 -20.67 -21.69 -9.78
C ASN A 269 -19.65 -21.64 -8.62
N ARG A 270 -20.11 -21.79 -7.36
CA ARG A 270 -19.26 -21.81 -6.14
C ARG A 270 -18.86 -23.24 -5.70
N GLY A 271 -19.49 -24.27 -6.24
CA GLY A 271 -19.16 -25.67 -5.96
C GLY A 271 -18.18 -26.22 -6.99
#